data_1400db5301e8ea5c3c873528e198dce4
#
_entry.id   1400db5301e8ea5c3c873528e198dce4
#
_cell.length_a   1.000
_cell.length_b   1.000
_cell.length_c   1.000
_cell.angle_alpha   90.00
_cell.angle_beta   90.00
_cell.angle_gamma   90.00
#
_symmetry.space_group_name_H-M   'P 1'
#
loop_
_entity.id
_entity.type
_entity.pdbx_description
1 polymer ?
#
loop_
_entity_poly.entity_id
_entity_poly.type
_entity_poly.pdbx_seq_one_letter_code
_entity_poly.pdbx_strand_id
1 'polypeptide(L)'
;MNPEPVVLINAFEVPDGQEEEFLAAWERARAFLATQPGYLSTRLHRSLSPTADFRFVNVAVWQSPQAFQAATSQPEFAAAPVPFPFHASLYQVVHQDQR
;
A
#
# COMPACT_ATOMS: atom_id res chain seq x y z
N MET A 1 -2.11 1.70 27.10
CA MET A 1 -2.98 1.07 26.09
C MET A 1 -2.38 1.32 24.71
N ASN A 2 -2.05 0.25 24.02
CA ASN A 2 -1.47 0.40 22.67
C ASN A 2 -2.57 0.71 21.66
N PRO A 3 -2.33 1.66 20.74
CA PRO A 3 -3.29 1.89 19.69
C PRO A 3 -3.42 0.65 18.80
N GLU A 4 -4.60 0.42 18.29
CA GLU A 4 -4.80 -0.66 17.35
C GLU A 4 -4.10 -0.33 16.02
N PRO A 5 -3.58 -1.34 15.33
CA PRO A 5 -3.03 -1.14 14.01
C PRO A 5 -4.06 -0.58 13.04
N VAL A 6 -3.57 0.15 12.06
CA VAL A 6 -4.39 0.67 10.98
C VAL A 6 -4.06 -0.02 9.67
N VAL A 7 -5.01 -0.01 8.75
CA VAL A 7 -4.87 -0.69 7.46
C VAL A 7 -4.83 0.35 6.36
N LEU A 8 -3.73 0.35 5.60
CA LEU A 8 -3.65 1.13 4.38
C LEU A 8 -4.25 0.32 3.24
N ILE A 9 -5.24 0.88 2.56
CA ILE A 9 -5.76 0.29 1.34
C ILE A 9 -5.49 1.29 0.23
N ASN A 10 -4.74 0.86 -0.78
CA ASN A 10 -4.35 1.72 -1.89
C ASN A 10 -4.65 0.99 -3.21
N ALA A 11 -5.57 1.55 -3.99
CA ALA A 11 -6.00 0.98 -5.26
C ALA A 11 -5.32 1.73 -6.40
N PHE A 12 -4.76 0.98 -7.36
CA PHE A 12 -3.97 1.55 -8.46
C PHE A 12 -4.64 1.26 -9.79
N GLU A 13 -4.67 2.30 -10.64
CA GLU A 13 -5.07 2.17 -12.03
C GLU A 13 -3.82 1.91 -12.85
N VAL A 14 -3.73 0.71 -13.43
CA VAL A 14 -2.56 0.29 -14.21
C VAL A 14 -3.05 -0.17 -15.58
N PRO A 15 -2.69 0.55 -16.67
CA PRO A 15 -3.09 0.17 -18.01
C PRO A 15 -2.51 -1.18 -18.43
N ASP A 16 -3.20 -1.84 -19.34
CA ASP A 16 -2.69 -3.08 -19.93
C ASP A 16 -1.29 -2.86 -20.51
N GLY A 17 -0.42 -3.83 -20.29
CA GLY A 17 0.94 -3.77 -20.80
C GLY A 17 1.91 -3.02 -19.90
N GLN A 18 1.44 -2.38 -18.82
CA GLN A 18 2.31 -1.65 -17.90
C GLN A 18 2.44 -2.32 -16.54
N GLU A 19 2.01 -3.57 -16.42
CA GLU A 19 2.04 -4.27 -15.13
C GLU A 19 3.46 -4.46 -14.60
N GLU A 20 4.41 -4.81 -15.46
CA GLU A 20 5.80 -5.02 -15.03
C GLU A 20 6.43 -3.72 -14.54
N GLU A 21 6.18 -2.61 -15.24
CA GLU A 21 6.63 -1.29 -14.81
C GLU A 21 6.07 -0.93 -13.44
N PHE A 22 4.76 -1.16 -13.27
CA PHE A 22 4.10 -0.90 -11.99
C PHE A 22 4.74 -1.72 -10.87
N LEU A 23 4.89 -3.02 -11.10
CA LEU A 23 5.41 -3.92 -10.05
C LEU A 23 6.84 -3.54 -9.64
N ALA A 24 7.67 -3.12 -10.61
CA ALA A 24 9.02 -2.69 -10.29
C ALA A 24 9.04 -1.41 -9.47
N ALA A 25 8.20 -0.43 -9.83
CA ALA A 25 8.12 0.83 -9.09
C ALA A 25 7.54 0.60 -7.69
N TRP A 26 6.49 -0.21 -7.60
CA TRP A 26 5.85 -0.54 -6.32
C TRP A 26 6.84 -1.24 -5.38
N GLU A 27 7.64 -2.18 -5.89
CA GLU A 27 8.60 -2.92 -5.08
C GLU A 27 9.69 -2.00 -4.52
N ARG A 28 10.14 -1.00 -5.29
CA ARG A 28 11.11 -0.03 -4.78
C ARG A 28 10.55 0.76 -3.61
N ALA A 29 9.30 1.21 -3.72
CA ALA A 29 8.64 1.95 -2.64
C ALA A 29 8.42 1.05 -1.41
N ARG A 30 7.95 -0.18 -1.64
CA ARG A 30 7.72 -1.15 -0.58
C ARG A 30 9.01 -1.47 0.18
N ALA A 31 10.10 -1.68 -0.54
CA ALA A 31 11.38 -2.03 0.09
C ALA A 31 11.82 -0.94 1.06
N PHE A 32 11.63 0.33 0.69
CA PHE A 32 11.92 1.42 1.60
C PHE A 32 10.96 1.41 2.81
N LEU A 33 9.66 1.33 2.55
CA LEU A 33 8.67 1.39 3.62
C LEU A 33 8.85 0.25 4.63
N ALA A 34 9.31 -0.91 4.17
CA ALA A 34 9.53 -2.06 5.05
C ALA A 34 10.65 -1.83 6.05
N THR A 35 11.51 -0.83 5.84
CA THR A 35 12.55 -0.47 6.81
C THR A 35 12.08 0.50 7.88
N GLN A 36 10.87 1.02 7.76
CA GLN A 36 10.40 2.10 8.60
C GLN A 36 9.73 1.60 9.89
N PRO A 37 9.91 2.32 11.00
CA PRO A 37 9.26 1.94 12.25
C PRO A 37 7.75 1.90 12.09
N GLY A 38 7.14 0.85 12.61
CA GLY A 38 5.68 0.71 12.60
C GLY A 38 5.13 -0.03 11.40
N TYR A 39 5.95 -0.35 10.40
CA TYR A 39 5.53 -1.21 9.30
C TYR A 39 5.33 -2.64 9.82
N LEU A 40 4.19 -3.24 9.53
CA LEU A 40 3.88 -4.58 10.02
C LEU A 40 3.75 -5.61 8.89
N SER A 41 2.99 -5.31 7.85
CA SER A 41 2.80 -6.25 6.74
C SER A 41 2.28 -5.55 5.50
N THR A 42 2.41 -6.22 4.37
CA THR A 42 1.91 -5.74 3.09
C THR A 42 1.48 -6.93 2.24
N ARG A 43 0.35 -6.76 1.58
CA ARG A 43 -0.13 -7.72 0.59
C ARG A 43 -0.61 -6.96 -0.64
N LEU A 44 0.03 -7.22 -1.78
CA LEU A 44 -0.40 -6.63 -3.04
C LEU A 44 -1.27 -7.63 -3.77
N HIS A 45 -2.46 -7.19 -4.17
CA HIS A 45 -3.45 -8.03 -4.85
C HIS A 45 -3.57 -7.60 -6.30
N ARG A 46 -3.71 -8.55 -7.19
CA ARG A 46 -4.02 -8.29 -8.60
C ARG A 46 -5.46 -8.70 -8.86
N SER A 47 -6.21 -7.85 -9.55
CA SER A 47 -7.57 -8.19 -9.93
C SER A 47 -7.58 -9.41 -10.84
N LEU A 48 -8.55 -10.30 -10.62
CA LEU A 48 -8.76 -11.45 -11.52
C LEU A 48 -9.43 -11.01 -12.81
N SER A 49 -10.08 -9.83 -12.80
CA SER A 49 -10.72 -9.29 -14.00
C SER A 49 -9.73 -8.37 -14.73
N PRO A 50 -9.40 -8.63 -16.00
CA PRO A 50 -8.49 -7.76 -16.74
C PRO A 50 -9.09 -6.39 -17.06
N THR A 51 -10.42 -6.23 -16.89
CA THR A 51 -11.09 -4.96 -17.13
C THR A 51 -11.46 -4.21 -15.86
N ALA A 52 -10.96 -4.64 -14.70
CA ALA A 52 -11.24 -3.96 -13.45
C ALA A 52 -10.63 -2.55 -13.46
N ASP A 53 -11.36 -1.59 -12.88
CA ASP A 53 -10.88 -0.21 -12.77
C ASP A 53 -9.56 -0.13 -12.00
N PHE A 54 -9.44 -0.97 -10.94
CA PHE A 54 -8.22 -1.02 -10.14
C PHE A 54 -7.58 -2.38 -10.33
N ARG A 55 -6.55 -2.40 -11.16
CA ARG A 55 -5.85 -3.65 -11.48
C ARG A 55 -5.09 -4.21 -10.28
N PHE A 56 -4.55 -3.32 -9.44
CA PHE A 56 -3.80 -3.72 -8.26
C PHE A 56 -4.34 -3.00 -7.02
N VAL A 57 -4.42 -3.73 -5.91
CA VAL A 57 -4.83 -3.17 -4.62
C VAL A 57 -3.84 -3.62 -3.57
N ASN A 58 -3.21 -2.66 -2.91
CA ASN A 58 -2.28 -2.92 -1.83
C ASN A 58 -3.00 -2.80 -0.49
N VAL A 59 -2.82 -3.80 0.36
CA VAL A 59 -3.34 -3.79 1.72
C VAL A 59 -2.16 -3.96 2.66
N ALA A 60 -1.85 -2.91 3.42
CA ALA A 60 -0.72 -2.90 4.34
C ALA A 60 -1.20 -2.59 5.75
N VAL A 61 -0.50 -3.14 6.73
CA VAL A 61 -0.83 -2.91 8.14
C VAL A 61 0.32 -2.14 8.77
N TRP A 62 -0.03 -1.06 9.48
CA TRP A 62 0.90 -0.19 10.19
C TRP A 62 0.47 -0.09 11.66
N GLN A 63 1.43 0.13 12.55
CA GLN A 63 1.13 0.25 13.98
C GLN A 63 0.22 1.41 14.30
N SER A 64 0.32 2.51 13.53
CA SER A 64 -0.44 3.71 13.80
C SER A 64 -0.48 4.60 12.54
N PRO A 65 -1.44 5.54 12.45
CA PRO A 65 -1.41 6.54 11.38
C PRO A 65 -0.13 7.38 11.41
N GLN A 66 0.38 7.68 12.61
CA GLN A 66 1.58 8.51 12.75
C GLN A 66 2.80 7.80 12.17
N ALA A 67 2.92 6.49 12.37
CA ALA A 67 4.02 5.71 11.80
C ALA A 67 3.99 5.76 10.28
N PHE A 68 2.80 5.59 9.68
CA PHE A 68 2.63 5.68 8.24
C PHE A 68 2.99 7.07 7.73
N GLN A 69 2.50 8.12 8.37
CA GLN A 69 2.77 9.49 7.97
C GLN A 69 4.25 9.81 8.05
N ALA A 70 4.92 9.36 9.11
CA ALA A 70 6.35 9.58 9.26
C ALA A 70 7.14 8.90 8.15
N ALA A 71 6.77 7.67 7.79
CA ALA A 71 7.45 6.91 6.74
C ALA A 71 7.28 7.57 5.37
N THR A 72 6.06 8.00 5.04
CA THR A 72 5.78 8.61 3.73
C THR A 72 6.27 10.04 3.62
N SER A 73 6.69 10.64 4.73
CA SER A 73 7.27 11.98 4.75
C SER A 73 8.79 11.97 4.56
N GLN A 74 9.41 10.79 4.51
CA GLN A 74 10.85 10.67 4.32
C GLN A 74 11.23 11.01 2.87
N PRO A 75 12.37 11.70 2.66
CA PRO A 75 12.83 12.01 1.30
C PRO A 75 13.02 10.77 0.43
N GLU A 76 13.43 9.66 1.05
CA GLU A 76 13.66 8.41 0.33
C GLU A 76 12.37 7.86 -0.27
N PHE A 77 11.22 8.12 0.37
CA PHE A 77 9.94 7.71 -0.19
C PHE A 77 9.62 8.52 -1.45
N ALA A 78 9.85 9.82 -1.41
CA ALA A 78 9.65 10.68 -2.57
C ALA A 78 10.59 10.31 -3.72
N ALA A 79 11.76 9.73 -3.41
CA ALA A 79 12.72 9.29 -4.41
C ALA A 79 12.37 7.95 -5.05
N ALA A 80 11.32 7.28 -4.56
CA ALA A 80 10.86 6.00 -5.10
C ALA A 80 9.39 6.11 -5.52
N PRO A 81 9.07 6.94 -6.52
CA PRO A 81 7.67 7.16 -6.90
C PRO A 81 7.07 5.95 -7.59
N VAL A 82 5.76 5.80 -7.44
CA VAL A 82 4.95 4.84 -8.19
C VAL A 82 4.06 5.67 -9.11
N PRO A 83 4.49 5.93 -10.37
CA PRO A 83 3.86 6.92 -11.23
C PRO A 83 2.60 6.39 -11.93
N PHE A 84 1.62 5.99 -11.13
CA PHE A 84 0.33 5.50 -11.60
C PHE A 84 -0.75 6.13 -10.73
N PRO A 85 -1.94 6.39 -11.28
CA PRO A 85 -3.02 6.91 -10.47
C PRO A 85 -3.32 5.97 -9.30
N PHE A 86 -3.44 6.55 -8.10
CA PHE A 86 -3.66 5.76 -6.90
C PHE A 86 -4.73 6.39 -6.03
N HIS A 87 -5.39 5.55 -5.23
CA HIS A 87 -6.46 5.94 -4.34
C HIS A 87 -6.18 5.31 -2.98
N ALA A 88 -5.52 6.06 -2.11
CA ALA A 88 -5.03 5.54 -0.83
C ALA A 88 -5.82 6.14 0.33
N SER A 89 -6.11 5.31 1.32
CA SER A 89 -6.69 5.77 2.57
C SER A 89 -6.32 4.82 3.70
N LEU A 90 -6.32 5.34 4.91
CA LEU A 90 -6.13 4.52 6.11
C LEU A 90 -7.49 4.14 6.67
N TYR A 91 -7.59 2.90 7.11
CA TYR A 91 -8.82 2.31 7.62
C TYR A 91 -8.56 1.64 8.96
N GLN A 92 -9.61 1.49 9.75
CA GLN A 92 -9.56 0.63 10.92
C GLN A 92 -10.49 -0.56 10.70
N VAL A 93 -10.14 -1.69 11.28
CA VAL A 93 -11.00 -2.87 11.20
C VAL A 93 -12.17 -2.65 12.16
N VAL A 94 -13.40 -2.68 11.64
CA VAL A 94 -14.60 -2.52 12.46
C VAL A 94 -15.35 -3.82 12.66
N HIS A 95 -15.01 -4.85 11.91
CA HIS A 95 -15.60 -6.17 12.05
C HIS A 95 -14.64 -7.18 11.47
N GLN A 96 -14.44 -8.28 12.17
CA GLN A 96 -13.61 -9.37 11.70
C GLN A 96 -14.32 -10.68 12.01
N ASP A 97 -14.35 -11.55 11.02
CA ASP A 97 -14.94 -12.87 11.16
C ASP A 97 -13.99 -13.88 10.54
N GLN A 98 -13.90 -15.04 11.17
CA GLN A 98 -13.04 -16.10 10.67
C GLN A 98 -13.74 -17.44 10.88
N ARG A 99 -13.72 -18.25 9.84
CA ARG A 99 -14.36 -19.54 9.85
C ARG A 99 -13.52 -20.60 10.56
#